data_14b65a483a485354053b9f0de05d1544
#
_entry.id   14b65a483a485354053b9f0de05d1544
#
_cell.length_a   1.000
_cell.length_b   1.000
_cell.length_c   1.000
_cell.angle_alpha   90.00
_cell.angle_beta   90.00
_cell.angle_gamma   90.00
#
_symmetry.space_group_name_H-M   'P 1'
#
loop_
_entity.id
_entity.type
_entity.pdbx_description
1 polymer ?
#
loop_
_entity_poly.entity_id
_entity_poly.type
_entity_poly.pdbx_seq_one_letter_code
_entity_poly.pdbx_strand_id
1 'polypeptide(L)'
;ALKDDTYLVSCYSGARTVDPAAPLFFNFRLMVTPFKPIDTKAQFTTRFFHAFKPPADVLNTGANVINVHHANSINPYINYPFFRPAEMKAYVDQAHALGQRVKIYYTVRELTNRAPEMFALRSLGDEIFAPGAGGGFSWLQEHLGSNYIAAWFVPELKDAAVVNSGVSRWHNFYVEGLSWLTKNVGIDGLYIDDVAFDRLTMKRVRKVLDRNRPNALIDLHSANQYNPRDGFASSANLYLEHFPFLNRLWFGEYFDYDSAPDYWLVEVSGIPFGLT
;
A
#
# COMPACT_ATOMS: atom_id res chain seq x y z
N ALA A 1 -10.75 -30.15 -9.98
CA ALA A 1 -11.36 -31.46 -9.71
C ALA A 1 -10.35 -32.33 -8.95
N LEU A 2 -10.85 -33.14 -8.00
CA LEU A 2 -10.07 -34.16 -7.30
C LEU A 2 -10.20 -35.47 -8.08
N LYS A 3 -9.05 -36.10 -8.37
CA LYS A 3 -9.01 -37.42 -9.00
C LYS A 3 -7.79 -38.15 -8.48
N ASP A 4 -7.97 -39.36 -7.96
CA ASP A 4 -6.90 -40.25 -7.47
C ASP A 4 -5.93 -39.51 -6.49
N ASP A 5 -6.46 -38.83 -5.48
CA ASP A 5 -5.74 -37.99 -4.51
C ASP A 5 -4.93 -36.84 -5.12
N THR A 6 -5.24 -36.44 -6.34
CA THR A 6 -4.63 -35.31 -7.01
C THR A 6 -5.65 -34.22 -7.34
N TYR A 7 -5.19 -32.97 -7.29
CA TYR A 7 -5.98 -31.82 -7.75
C TYR A 7 -5.57 -31.46 -9.17
N LEU A 8 -6.54 -31.47 -10.09
CA LEU A 8 -6.34 -30.93 -11.43
C LEU A 8 -6.82 -29.48 -11.48
N VAL A 9 -5.91 -28.58 -11.73
CA VAL A 9 -6.19 -27.17 -12.01
C VAL A 9 -6.01 -26.94 -13.51
N SER A 10 -7.08 -26.57 -14.19
CA SER A 10 -7.05 -26.27 -15.62
C SER A 10 -7.16 -24.77 -15.82
N CYS A 11 -6.17 -24.20 -16.51
CA CYS A 11 -6.13 -22.78 -16.86
C CYS A 11 -6.39 -22.61 -18.36
N TYR A 12 -7.27 -21.68 -18.70
CA TYR A 12 -7.68 -21.45 -20.09
C TYR A 12 -7.38 -19.99 -20.47
N SER A 13 -6.81 -19.78 -21.64
CA SER A 13 -6.55 -18.46 -22.19
C SER A 13 -7.66 -17.94 -23.12
N GLY A 14 -8.72 -18.74 -23.32
CA GLY A 14 -9.73 -18.49 -24.33
C GLY A 14 -9.27 -18.85 -25.75
N ALA A 15 -10.16 -18.71 -26.72
CA ALA A 15 -9.84 -18.92 -28.15
C ALA A 15 -8.87 -17.84 -28.62
N ARG A 16 -7.79 -18.26 -29.31
CA ARG A 16 -6.75 -17.36 -29.82
C ARG A 16 -6.30 -17.82 -31.19
N THR A 17 -5.99 -16.87 -32.06
CA THR A 17 -5.23 -17.12 -33.26
C THR A 17 -3.74 -17.08 -32.89
N VAL A 18 -3.01 -18.12 -33.30
CA VAL A 18 -1.57 -18.20 -33.05
C VAL A 18 -0.86 -17.87 -34.36
N ASP A 19 -0.02 -16.83 -34.30
CA ASP A 19 0.89 -16.48 -35.39
C ASP A 19 2.27 -17.08 -35.06
N PRO A 20 2.84 -17.92 -35.92
CA PRO A 20 4.19 -18.45 -35.73
C PRO A 20 5.29 -17.39 -35.58
N ALA A 21 5.07 -16.19 -36.13
CA ALA A 21 6.00 -15.06 -36.02
C ALA A 21 5.84 -14.27 -34.70
N ALA A 22 4.75 -14.52 -33.97
CA ALA A 22 4.44 -13.84 -32.69
C ALA A 22 4.11 -14.88 -31.60
N PRO A 23 5.13 -15.52 -31.03
CA PRO A 23 4.92 -16.58 -30.03
C PRO A 23 4.19 -16.05 -28.78
N LEU A 24 3.28 -16.85 -28.23
CA LEU A 24 2.58 -16.58 -27.00
C LEU A 24 3.37 -17.12 -25.82
N PHE A 25 3.52 -16.31 -24.80
CA PHE A 25 4.17 -16.70 -23.54
C PHE A 25 3.13 -16.79 -22.43
N PHE A 26 3.14 -17.92 -21.72
CA PHE A 26 2.28 -18.14 -20.55
C PHE A 26 3.16 -18.32 -19.33
N ASN A 27 3.10 -17.35 -18.44
CA ASN A 27 3.79 -17.41 -17.16
C ASN A 27 2.77 -17.69 -16.06
N PHE A 28 3.10 -18.57 -15.15
CA PHE A 28 2.29 -18.82 -13.96
C PHE A 28 3.17 -18.93 -12.72
N ARG A 29 2.57 -18.67 -11.58
CA ARG A 29 3.21 -18.88 -10.27
C ARG A 29 2.30 -19.75 -9.42
N LEU A 30 2.88 -20.69 -8.71
CA LEU A 30 2.20 -21.46 -7.69
C LEU A 30 2.54 -20.87 -6.33
N MET A 31 1.51 -20.50 -5.58
CA MET A 31 1.66 -20.02 -4.21
C MET A 31 0.98 -20.99 -3.25
N VAL A 32 1.69 -21.39 -2.21
CA VAL A 32 1.15 -22.22 -1.14
C VAL A 32 0.62 -21.33 -0.04
N THR A 33 -0.64 -21.52 0.34
CA THR A 33 -1.32 -20.76 1.39
C THR A 33 -1.85 -21.70 2.48
N PRO A 34 -1.99 -21.23 3.71
CA PRO A 34 -1.64 -19.89 4.19
C PRO A 34 -0.12 -19.67 4.17
N PHE A 35 0.31 -18.42 3.95
CA PHE A 35 1.74 -18.07 3.98
C PHE A 35 2.35 -18.18 5.37
N LYS A 36 1.51 -18.04 6.37
CA LYS A 36 1.82 -18.21 7.79
C LYS A 36 0.56 -18.58 8.56
N PRO A 37 0.66 -19.30 9.68
CA PRO A 37 -0.48 -19.51 10.57
C PRO A 37 -1.04 -18.19 11.07
N ILE A 38 -2.36 -18.12 11.24
CA ILE A 38 -3.01 -16.95 11.85
C ILE A 38 -2.61 -16.91 13.33
N ASP A 39 -2.12 -15.75 13.76
CA ASP A 39 -1.97 -15.45 15.18
C ASP A 39 -3.32 -14.97 15.72
N THR A 40 -4.12 -15.90 16.23
CA THR A 40 -5.45 -15.60 16.77
C THR A 40 -5.39 -14.66 17.97
N LYS A 41 -4.30 -14.70 18.76
CA LYS A 41 -4.12 -13.77 19.87
C LYS A 41 -3.92 -12.35 19.35
N ALA A 42 -3.02 -12.17 18.38
CA ALA A 42 -2.79 -10.87 17.76
C ALA A 42 -4.06 -10.34 17.09
N GLN A 43 -4.81 -11.19 16.40
CA GLN A 43 -6.07 -10.83 15.74
C GLN A 43 -7.09 -10.27 16.74
N PHE A 44 -7.23 -10.86 17.92
CA PHE A 44 -8.19 -10.41 18.91
C PHE A 44 -7.68 -9.30 19.84
N THR A 45 -6.37 -9.10 19.96
CA THR A 45 -5.79 -8.10 20.85
C THR A 45 -5.30 -6.85 20.15
N THR A 46 -5.02 -6.90 18.84
CA THR A 46 -4.60 -5.72 18.08
C THR A 46 -5.83 -4.95 17.60
N ARG A 47 -5.92 -3.70 18.02
CA ARG A 47 -7.01 -2.79 17.68
C ARG A 47 -6.45 -1.56 17.00
N PHE A 48 -7.00 -1.24 15.84
CA PHE A 48 -6.51 -0.18 14.97
C PHE A 48 -7.41 1.04 15.05
N PHE A 49 -6.79 2.20 15.07
CA PHE A 49 -7.45 3.49 14.94
C PHE A 49 -6.92 4.19 13.69
N HIS A 50 -7.79 4.44 12.73
CA HIS A 50 -7.43 4.99 11.43
C HIS A 50 -7.82 6.46 11.34
N ALA A 51 -7.15 7.30 12.12
CA ALA A 51 -7.26 8.75 12.03
C ALA A 51 -6.12 9.42 12.80
N PHE A 52 -5.96 10.73 12.62
CA PHE A 52 -5.04 11.54 13.40
C PHE A 52 -5.76 12.14 14.60
N LYS A 53 -5.40 11.70 15.80
CA LYS A 53 -5.85 12.26 17.10
C LYS A 53 -4.71 12.16 18.10
N PRO A 54 -4.75 12.92 19.21
CA PRO A 54 -3.80 12.74 20.31
C PRO A 54 -3.76 11.28 20.78
N PRO A 55 -2.58 10.69 21.03
CA PRO A 55 -2.46 9.29 21.43
C PRO A 55 -3.29 8.91 22.67
N ALA A 56 -3.42 9.82 23.63
CA ALA A 56 -4.25 9.60 24.81
C ALA A 56 -5.74 9.44 24.47
N ASP A 57 -6.24 10.21 23.51
CA ASP A 57 -7.64 10.10 23.05
C ASP A 57 -7.87 8.78 22.32
N VAL A 58 -6.87 8.33 21.54
CA VAL A 58 -6.94 7.04 20.89
C VAL A 58 -6.94 5.90 21.90
N LEU A 59 -6.13 5.98 22.95
CA LEU A 59 -6.09 4.98 24.01
C LEU A 59 -7.47 4.76 24.65
N ASN A 60 -8.24 5.82 24.82
CA ASN A 60 -9.60 5.75 25.39
C ASN A 60 -10.58 4.96 24.50
N THR A 61 -10.26 4.74 23.22
CA THR A 61 -11.07 3.88 22.32
C THR A 61 -10.73 2.40 22.45
N GLY A 62 -9.70 2.04 23.22
CA GLY A 62 -9.17 0.70 23.31
C GLY A 62 -8.23 0.29 22.17
N ALA A 63 -7.90 1.22 21.26
CA ALA A 63 -6.97 0.96 20.18
C ALA A 63 -5.51 1.03 20.64
N ASN A 64 -4.70 0.12 20.12
CA ASN A 64 -3.27 0.03 20.45
C ASN A 64 -2.36 0.16 19.21
N VAL A 65 -2.93 0.39 18.05
CA VAL A 65 -2.21 0.73 16.81
C VAL A 65 -2.89 1.92 16.14
N ILE A 66 -2.12 2.97 15.88
CA ILE A 66 -2.62 4.17 15.23
C ILE A 66 -2.13 4.19 13.78
N ASN A 67 -3.04 4.30 12.82
CA ASN A 67 -2.74 4.58 11.43
C ASN A 67 -2.85 6.07 11.17
N VAL A 68 -1.72 6.75 11.03
CA VAL A 68 -1.68 8.16 10.69
C VAL A 68 -1.67 8.31 9.17
N HIS A 69 -2.80 8.68 8.63
CA HIS A 69 -2.93 8.99 7.21
C HIS A 69 -2.13 10.28 6.88
N HIS A 70 -2.04 10.67 5.60
CA HIS A 70 -1.57 12.01 5.24
C HIS A 70 -2.68 13.06 5.46
N ALA A 71 -2.43 14.32 5.10
CA ALA A 71 -3.35 15.44 5.25
C ALA A 71 -3.60 15.87 6.71
N ASN A 72 -2.57 15.84 7.53
CA ASN A 72 -2.61 16.35 8.91
C ASN A 72 -1.31 17.09 9.29
N SER A 73 -1.24 17.58 10.53
CA SER A 73 -0.14 18.45 10.96
C SER A 73 1.23 17.77 11.02
N ILE A 74 1.32 16.44 11.18
CA ILE A 74 2.59 15.71 11.28
C ILE A 74 2.94 14.94 10.00
N ASN A 75 1.97 14.66 9.13
CA ASN A 75 2.14 14.04 7.82
C ASN A 75 1.30 14.81 6.80
N PRO A 76 1.67 16.05 6.45
CA PRO A 76 0.77 16.95 5.71
C PRO A 76 0.54 16.55 4.26
N TYR A 77 1.52 15.94 3.61
CA TYR A 77 1.49 15.72 2.17
C TYR A 77 1.67 14.25 1.81
N ILE A 78 1.02 13.84 0.72
CA ILE A 78 1.03 12.45 0.31
C ILE A 78 2.43 11.95 -0.03
N ASN A 79 2.76 10.78 0.52
CA ASN A 79 3.99 10.03 0.25
C ASN A 79 5.30 10.79 0.43
N TYR A 80 5.26 11.85 1.24
CA TYR A 80 6.45 12.60 1.63
C TYR A 80 6.43 12.95 3.13
N PRO A 81 6.65 11.98 4.01
CA PRO A 81 6.57 12.16 5.47
C PRO A 81 7.80 12.86 6.10
N PHE A 82 8.55 13.62 5.31
CA PHE A 82 9.80 14.23 5.74
C PHE A 82 9.67 15.73 6.04
N PHE A 83 8.47 16.31 5.92
CA PHE A 83 8.27 17.74 6.19
C PHE A 83 8.25 18.09 7.68
N ARG A 84 7.76 17.17 8.51
CA ARG A 84 7.54 17.38 9.95
C ARG A 84 8.12 16.25 10.80
N PRO A 85 9.39 15.89 10.62
CA PRO A 85 9.95 14.71 11.26
C PRO A 85 10.05 14.86 12.78
N ALA A 86 10.30 16.06 13.30
CA ALA A 86 10.37 16.30 14.74
C ALA A 86 9.00 16.16 15.40
N GLU A 87 7.97 16.73 14.79
CA GLU A 87 6.59 16.65 15.28
C GLU A 87 6.06 15.22 15.17
N MET A 88 6.38 14.51 14.07
CA MET A 88 6.04 13.11 13.92
C MET A 88 6.71 12.24 14.97
N LYS A 89 8.01 12.49 15.24
CA LYS A 89 8.74 11.79 16.29
C LYS A 89 8.10 12.03 17.67
N ALA A 90 7.80 13.28 17.99
CA ALA A 90 7.16 13.61 19.28
C ALA A 90 5.81 12.89 19.45
N TYR A 91 5.02 12.78 18.37
CA TYR A 91 3.77 12.03 18.39
C TYR A 91 4.00 10.52 18.58
N VAL A 92 4.98 9.95 17.89
CA VAL A 92 5.36 8.54 18.03
C VAL A 92 5.84 8.25 19.46
N ASP A 93 6.71 9.09 20.02
CA ASP A 93 7.22 8.94 21.38
C ASP A 93 6.08 8.99 22.42
N GLN A 94 5.09 9.88 22.23
CA GLN A 94 3.91 9.94 23.10
C GLN A 94 3.07 8.66 23.00
N ALA A 95 2.84 8.15 21.79
CA ALA A 95 2.11 6.91 21.58
C ALA A 95 2.84 5.72 22.23
N HIS A 96 4.16 5.64 22.08
CA HIS A 96 4.99 4.59 22.67
C HIS A 96 4.95 4.64 24.22
N ALA A 97 4.97 5.83 24.80
CA ALA A 97 4.83 5.99 26.26
C ALA A 97 3.49 5.45 26.81
N LEU A 98 2.46 5.38 25.96
CA LEU A 98 1.15 4.81 26.25
C LEU A 98 1.01 3.34 25.81
N GLY A 99 2.10 2.71 25.35
CA GLY A 99 2.07 1.33 24.87
C GLY A 99 1.42 1.14 23.48
N GLN A 100 1.18 2.22 22.75
CA GLN A 100 0.61 2.19 21.42
C GLN A 100 1.71 2.14 20.34
N ARG A 101 1.38 1.61 19.17
CA ARG A 101 2.22 1.62 17.98
C ARG A 101 1.69 2.60 16.95
N VAL A 102 2.58 3.17 16.14
CA VAL A 102 2.22 4.15 15.10
C VAL A 102 2.67 3.66 13.73
N LYS A 103 1.73 3.54 12.82
CA LYS A 103 1.98 3.35 11.39
C LYS A 103 1.62 4.61 10.64
N ILE A 104 2.28 4.85 9.53
CA ILE A 104 2.02 6.01 8.69
C ILE A 104 1.62 5.59 7.28
N TYR A 105 0.86 6.45 6.62
CA TYR A 105 0.63 6.39 5.19
C TYR A 105 1.93 6.72 4.46
N TYR A 106 2.46 5.76 3.74
CA TYR A 106 3.65 5.92 2.93
C TYR A 106 3.71 4.83 1.86
N THR A 107 3.43 5.20 0.63
CA THR A 107 3.46 4.35 -0.56
C THR A 107 4.22 5.07 -1.69
N VAL A 108 4.29 4.49 -2.88
CA VAL A 108 5.03 5.06 -4.03
C VAL A 108 4.14 5.38 -5.23
N ARG A 109 2.84 5.12 -5.14
CA ARG A 109 1.92 5.32 -6.27
C ARG A 109 1.84 6.78 -6.69
N GLU A 110 1.92 7.67 -5.73
CA GLU A 110 1.75 9.10 -5.92
C GLU A 110 2.81 9.85 -5.14
N LEU A 111 3.18 11.02 -5.61
CA LEU A 111 4.09 11.91 -4.91
C LEU A 111 3.53 13.32 -4.92
N THR A 112 3.53 13.96 -3.75
CA THR A 112 3.23 15.39 -3.64
C THR A 112 4.19 16.21 -4.47
N ASN A 113 3.67 17.18 -5.19
CA ASN A 113 4.51 18.11 -5.95
C ASN A 113 5.21 19.17 -5.06
N ARG A 114 4.97 19.14 -3.75
CA ARG A 114 5.68 19.94 -2.77
C ARG A 114 6.98 19.32 -2.30
N ALA A 115 7.28 18.07 -2.69
CA ALA A 115 8.55 17.44 -2.35
C ALA A 115 9.72 18.31 -2.84
N PRO A 116 10.69 18.66 -1.99
CA PRO A 116 11.84 19.49 -2.40
C PRO A 116 12.61 18.89 -3.58
N GLU A 117 12.62 17.58 -3.71
CA GLU A 117 13.29 16.85 -4.78
C GLU A 117 12.51 16.81 -6.10
N MET A 118 11.30 17.37 -6.15
CA MET A 118 10.38 17.25 -7.29
C MET A 118 11.06 17.62 -8.61
N PHE A 119 11.80 18.72 -8.65
CA PHE A 119 12.48 19.17 -9.88
C PHE A 119 13.64 18.24 -10.29
N ALA A 120 14.37 17.71 -9.31
CA ALA A 120 15.41 16.72 -9.58
C ALA A 120 14.82 15.40 -10.09
N LEU A 121 13.75 14.94 -9.48
CA LEU A 121 13.02 13.74 -9.91
C LEU A 121 12.46 13.90 -11.32
N ARG A 122 11.92 15.07 -11.63
CA ARG A 122 11.42 15.36 -12.97
C ARG A 122 12.49 15.27 -14.05
N SER A 123 13.72 15.58 -13.75
CA SER A 123 14.84 15.45 -14.73
C SER A 123 15.04 14.00 -15.18
N LEU A 124 14.50 13.02 -14.45
CA LEU A 124 14.52 11.60 -14.80
C LEU A 124 13.35 11.20 -15.72
N GLY A 125 12.45 12.14 -16.02
CA GLY A 125 11.35 11.95 -16.96
C GLY A 125 10.43 10.79 -16.60
N ASP A 126 10.09 10.01 -17.62
CA ASP A 126 9.14 8.90 -17.52
C ASP A 126 9.62 7.73 -16.66
N GLU A 127 10.86 7.75 -16.20
CA GLU A 127 11.31 6.79 -15.20
C GLU A 127 10.61 7.01 -13.86
N ILE A 128 10.30 8.28 -13.52
CA ILE A 128 9.68 8.63 -12.23
C ILE A 128 8.20 8.92 -12.39
N PHE A 129 7.84 9.76 -13.34
CA PHE A 129 6.46 10.19 -13.53
C PHE A 129 5.81 9.48 -14.70
N ALA A 130 4.59 9.00 -14.49
CA ALA A 130 3.82 8.40 -15.56
C ALA A 130 3.49 9.46 -16.61
N PRO A 131 3.88 9.24 -17.88
CA PRO A 131 3.59 10.16 -18.96
C PRO A 131 2.09 10.15 -19.32
N GLY A 132 1.57 11.29 -19.73
CA GLY A 132 0.18 11.40 -20.14
C GLY A 132 -0.18 12.81 -20.56
N ALA A 133 -1.45 13.00 -20.96
CA ALA A 133 -1.97 14.32 -21.22
C ALA A 133 -1.88 15.14 -19.95
N GLY A 134 -1.05 16.17 -19.95
CA GLY A 134 -0.95 17.12 -18.86
C GLY A 134 -2.31 17.66 -18.50
N GLY A 135 -2.55 17.97 -17.27
CA GLY A 135 -3.85 18.43 -16.80
C GLY A 135 -3.86 18.60 -15.31
N GLY A 136 -5.05 18.72 -14.77
CA GLY A 136 -5.24 18.88 -13.34
C GLY A 136 -5.21 20.35 -12.94
N PHE A 137 -4.36 20.70 -12.00
CA PHE A 137 -4.45 21.99 -11.34
C PHE A 137 -3.44 22.98 -11.94
N SER A 138 -3.85 24.24 -12.12
CA SER A 138 -3.02 25.28 -12.74
C SER A 138 -1.65 25.43 -12.09
N TRP A 139 -1.60 25.35 -10.77
CA TRP A 139 -0.35 25.38 -10.04
C TRP A 139 0.59 24.20 -10.41
N LEU A 140 0.03 23.01 -10.60
CA LEU A 140 0.80 21.85 -11.01
C LEU A 140 1.35 22.01 -12.44
N GLN A 141 0.54 22.55 -13.35
CA GLN A 141 0.96 22.84 -14.71
C GLN A 141 2.04 23.93 -14.78
N GLU A 142 1.89 24.97 -13.98
CA GLU A 142 2.86 26.05 -13.90
C GLU A 142 4.25 25.56 -13.47
N HIS A 143 4.31 24.67 -12.48
CA HIS A 143 5.55 24.18 -11.89
C HIS A 143 6.14 22.96 -12.58
N LEU A 144 5.31 22.06 -13.06
CA LEU A 144 5.73 20.80 -13.68
C LEU A 144 5.57 20.78 -15.21
N GLY A 145 4.78 21.70 -15.77
CA GLY A 145 4.44 21.73 -17.17
C GLY A 145 3.36 20.69 -17.54
N SER A 146 3.39 20.20 -18.76
CA SER A 146 2.48 19.17 -19.28
C SER A 146 3.19 17.83 -19.44
N ASN A 147 2.48 16.83 -19.91
CA ASN A 147 3.00 15.49 -20.20
C ASN A 147 3.31 14.62 -18.98
N TYR A 148 2.47 14.73 -17.96
CA TYR A 148 2.44 13.85 -16.79
C TYR A 148 0.99 13.58 -16.39
N ILE A 149 0.74 12.56 -15.60
CA ILE A 149 -0.59 12.27 -15.06
C ILE A 149 -0.71 12.87 -13.67
N ALA A 150 -1.64 13.82 -13.51
CA ALA A 150 -2.03 14.33 -12.19
C ALA A 150 -2.84 13.25 -11.43
N ALA A 151 -2.52 13.03 -10.17
CA ALA A 151 -3.20 12.06 -9.34
C ALA A 151 -4.44 12.69 -8.66
N TRP A 152 -4.25 13.69 -7.80
CA TRP A 152 -5.33 14.32 -7.05
C TRP A 152 -4.93 15.67 -6.50
N PHE A 153 -5.92 16.39 -5.96
CA PHE A 153 -5.74 17.67 -5.30
C PHE A 153 -6.58 17.74 -4.02
N VAL A 154 -5.96 18.15 -2.92
CA VAL A 154 -6.65 18.41 -1.64
C VAL A 154 -6.74 19.91 -1.43
N PRO A 155 -7.91 20.53 -1.62
CA PRO A 155 -8.08 21.99 -1.58
C PRO A 155 -7.66 22.62 -0.25
N GLU A 156 -7.95 21.96 0.86
CA GLU A 156 -7.68 22.44 2.22
C GLU A 156 -6.18 22.59 2.47
N LEU A 157 -5.37 21.73 1.87
CA LEU A 157 -3.91 21.74 1.99
C LEU A 157 -3.24 22.43 0.81
N LYS A 158 -3.99 22.68 -0.26
CA LYS A 158 -3.44 23.10 -1.56
C LYS A 158 -2.33 22.14 -2.02
N ASP A 159 -2.54 20.86 -1.73
CA ASP A 159 -1.61 19.80 -2.13
C ASP A 159 -2.10 19.15 -3.42
N ALA A 160 -1.20 18.99 -4.36
CA ALA A 160 -1.45 18.25 -5.58
C ALA A 160 -0.38 17.16 -5.74
N ALA A 161 -0.75 16.05 -6.34
CA ALA A 161 0.14 14.93 -6.53
C ALA A 161 0.22 14.51 -8.00
N VAL A 162 1.31 13.87 -8.33
CA VAL A 162 1.54 13.22 -9.63
C VAL A 162 1.63 11.71 -9.45
N VAL A 163 1.27 10.98 -10.50
CA VAL A 163 1.38 9.52 -10.51
C VAL A 163 2.83 9.14 -10.83
N ASN A 164 3.42 8.32 -9.97
CA ASN A 164 4.72 7.74 -10.24
C ASN A 164 4.61 6.56 -11.21
N SER A 165 5.60 6.42 -12.06
CA SER A 165 5.73 5.25 -12.90
C SER A 165 6.12 4.00 -12.09
N GLY A 166 6.03 2.82 -12.72
CA GLY A 166 6.30 1.53 -12.10
C GLY A 166 7.71 1.37 -11.52
N VAL A 167 8.49 0.43 -12.05
CA VAL A 167 9.86 0.18 -11.54
C VAL A 167 10.77 1.35 -11.87
N SER A 168 11.29 2.03 -10.83
CA SER A 168 12.11 3.24 -10.98
C SER A 168 13.12 3.41 -9.83
N ARG A 169 14.06 4.33 -10.00
CA ARG A 169 15.00 4.73 -8.93
C ARG A 169 14.29 5.37 -7.73
N TRP A 170 13.06 5.86 -7.91
CA TRP A 170 12.23 6.34 -6.81
C TRP A 170 12.01 5.28 -5.74
N HIS A 171 11.93 4.01 -6.10
CA HIS A 171 11.84 2.92 -5.14
C HIS A 171 13.05 2.84 -4.20
N ASN A 172 14.24 3.21 -4.67
CA ASN A 172 15.42 3.29 -3.82
C ASN A 172 15.30 4.41 -2.80
N PHE A 173 14.84 5.59 -3.24
CA PHE A 173 14.56 6.72 -2.34
C PHE A 173 13.51 6.33 -1.31
N TYR A 174 12.42 5.70 -1.73
CA TYR A 174 11.35 5.22 -0.86
C TYR A 174 11.87 4.27 0.23
N VAL A 175 12.63 3.25 -0.16
CA VAL A 175 13.17 2.24 0.77
C VAL A 175 14.19 2.85 1.74
N GLU A 176 15.04 3.76 1.27
CA GLU A 176 16.00 4.46 2.11
C GLU A 176 15.30 5.44 3.05
N GLY A 177 14.31 6.17 2.56
CA GLY A 177 13.44 7.01 3.38
C GLY A 177 12.72 6.23 4.48
N LEU A 178 12.22 5.04 4.18
CA LEU A 178 11.65 4.15 5.18
C LEU A 178 12.69 3.74 6.24
N SER A 179 13.91 3.41 5.81
CA SER A 179 15.01 3.11 6.73
C SER A 179 15.31 4.28 7.67
N TRP A 180 15.29 5.47 7.14
CA TRP A 180 15.48 6.70 7.92
C TRP A 180 14.34 6.93 8.93
N LEU A 181 13.09 6.81 8.48
CA LEU A 181 11.89 6.99 9.33
C LEU A 181 11.87 6.00 10.49
N THR A 182 12.16 4.75 10.24
CA THR A 182 12.16 3.73 11.29
C THR A 182 13.25 3.96 12.33
N LYS A 183 14.42 4.48 11.93
CA LYS A 183 15.55 4.75 12.82
C LYS A 183 15.40 6.05 13.58
N ASN A 184 14.96 7.12 12.91
CA ASN A 184 15.02 8.47 13.47
C ASN A 184 13.68 8.95 14.04
N VAL A 185 12.56 8.50 13.46
CA VAL A 185 11.21 8.82 13.92
C VAL A 185 10.65 7.70 14.79
N GLY A 186 11.00 6.45 14.50
CA GLY A 186 10.59 5.30 15.28
C GLY A 186 9.21 4.75 14.93
N ILE A 187 8.73 4.99 13.70
CA ILE A 187 7.45 4.43 13.24
C ILE A 187 7.46 2.90 13.32
N ASP A 188 6.30 2.30 13.62
CA ASP A 188 6.14 0.87 13.83
C ASP A 188 5.60 0.13 12.59
N GLY A 189 5.49 0.80 11.48
CA GLY A 189 5.03 0.16 10.25
C GLY A 189 4.41 1.13 9.25
N LEU A 190 3.76 0.53 8.28
CA LEU A 190 3.20 1.22 7.12
C LEU A 190 1.74 0.87 6.91
N TYR A 191 1.00 1.86 6.43
CA TYR A 191 -0.25 1.69 5.73
C TYR A 191 0.00 2.02 4.25
N ILE A 192 -0.10 1.01 3.42
CA ILE A 192 0.13 1.10 1.98
C ILE A 192 -1.24 1.14 1.29
N ASP A 193 -1.53 2.27 0.68
CA ASP A 193 -2.74 2.48 -0.08
C ASP A 193 -2.44 2.29 -1.57
N ASP A 194 -2.86 1.18 -2.10
CA ASP A 194 -2.45 0.61 -3.38
C ASP A 194 -0.94 0.33 -3.53
N VAL A 195 -0.63 -0.87 -3.94
CA VAL A 195 0.75 -1.24 -4.26
C VAL A 195 1.09 -0.81 -5.67
N ALA A 196 2.04 0.11 -5.78
CA ALA A 196 2.58 0.55 -7.06
C ALA A 196 4.03 0.13 -7.26
N PHE A 197 4.47 -0.92 -6.58
CA PHE A 197 5.80 -1.47 -6.71
C PHE A 197 5.76 -3.00 -6.75
N ASP A 198 6.82 -3.58 -7.28
CA ASP A 198 6.94 -5.01 -7.46
C ASP A 198 7.19 -5.77 -6.14
N ARG A 199 7.11 -7.09 -6.23
CA ARG A 199 7.37 -7.99 -5.11
C ARG A 199 8.77 -7.83 -4.52
N LEU A 200 9.78 -7.51 -5.34
CA LEU A 200 11.15 -7.32 -4.85
C LEU A 200 11.26 -6.07 -3.99
N THR A 201 10.59 -5.01 -4.37
CA THR A 201 10.51 -3.78 -3.56
C THR A 201 9.77 -4.04 -2.25
N MET A 202 8.64 -4.76 -2.27
CA MET A 202 7.94 -5.17 -1.04
C MET A 202 8.83 -6.00 -0.12
N LYS A 203 9.60 -6.92 -0.67
CA LYS A 203 10.58 -7.69 0.10
C LYS A 203 11.66 -6.80 0.74
N ARG A 204 12.12 -5.76 0.05
CA ARG A 204 13.07 -4.77 0.59
C ARG A 204 12.44 -3.98 1.72
N VAL A 205 11.20 -3.50 1.53
CA VAL A 205 10.40 -2.82 2.56
C VAL A 205 10.31 -3.68 3.82
N ARG A 206 9.90 -4.93 3.68
CA ARG A 206 9.80 -5.87 4.81
C ARG A 206 11.15 -6.04 5.53
N LYS A 207 12.23 -6.24 4.76
CA LYS A 207 13.59 -6.38 5.32
C LYS A 207 14.06 -5.15 6.10
N VAL A 208 13.77 -3.96 5.60
CA VAL A 208 14.11 -2.71 6.31
C VAL A 208 13.37 -2.61 7.62
N LEU A 209 12.06 -2.90 7.60
CA LEU A 209 11.25 -2.89 8.81
C LEU A 209 11.76 -3.92 9.82
N ASP A 210 11.93 -5.17 9.43
CA ASP A 210 12.36 -6.24 10.33
C ASP A 210 13.73 -5.95 10.98
N ARG A 211 14.63 -5.32 10.22
CA ARG A 211 15.97 -4.95 10.71
C ARG A 211 15.93 -3.82 11.73
N ASN A 212 15.11 -2.81 11.48
CA ASN A 212 15.14 -1.57 12.25
C ASN A 212 14.05 -1.53 13.32
N ARG A 213 12.96 -2.26 13.14
CA ARG A 213 11.77 -2.22 13.99
C ARG A 213 11.14 -3.62 14.10
N PRO A 214 11.64 -4.49 14.97
CA PRO A 214 11.09 -5.83 15.17
C PRO A 214 9.58 -5.79 15.40
N ASN A 215 8.84 -6.71 14.78
CA ASN A 215 7.37 -6.78 14.81
C ASN A 215 6.64 -5.58 14.15
N ALA A 216 7.32 -4.86 13.27
CA ALA A 216 6.67 -3.82 12.48
C ALA A 216 5.54 -4.38 11.63
N LEU A 217 4.49 -3.58 11.47
CA LEU A 217 3.27 -3.96 10.76
C LEU A 217 3.24 -3.34 9.36
N ILE A 218 2.83 -4.13 8.39
CA ILE A 218 2.49 -3.65 7.06
C ILE A 218 1.03 -3.99 6.78
N ASP A 219 0.23 -2.96 6.59
CA ASP A 219 -1.13 -3.07 6.09
C ASP A 219 -1.16 -2.71 4.62
N LEU A 220 -1.86 -3.50 3.83
CA LEU A 220 -2.16 -3.20 2.44
C LEU A 220 -3.65 -2.90 2.32
N HIS A 221 -3.94 -1.72 1.80
CA HIS A 221 -5.24 -1.35 1.27
C HIS A 221 -5.15 -1.26 -0.25
N SER A 222 -6.10 -1.79 -0.96
CA SER A 222 -6.16 -1.65 -2.42
C SER A 222 -7.56 -1.22 -2.86
N ALA A 223 -7.67 -0.72 -4.07
CA ALA A 223 -8.96 -0.41 -4.70
C ALA A 223 -9.75 -1.71 -4.86
N ASN A 224 -10.66 -1.98 -3.94
CA ASN A 224 -11.18 -3.32 -3.65
C ASN A 224 -12.57 -3.53 -4.16
N GLN A 225 -12.83 -3.01 -5.30
CA GLN A 225 -14.10 -3.26 -5.94
C GLN A 225 -14.20 -4.75 -6.27
N TYR A 226 -15.26 -5.37 -5.78
CA TYR A 226 -15.71 -6.62 -6.32
C TYR A 226 -16.05 -6.39 -7.80
N ASN A 227 -15.28 -6.98 -8.68
CA ASN A 227 -15.44 -6.77 -10.10
C ASN A 227 -15.53 -8.10 -10.84
N PRO A 228 -16.74 -8.66 -10.98
CA PRO A 228 -16.95 -9.93 -11.68
C PRO A 228 -16.52 -9.86 -13.15
N ARG A 229 -16.46 -8.68 -13.76
CA ARG A 229 -15.98 -8.50 -15.12
C ARG A 229 -14.54 -8.96 -15.30
N ASP A 230 -13.69 -8.78 -14.29
CA ASP A 230 -12.28 -9.10 -14.35
C ASP A 230 -11.99 -10.57 -13.99
N GLY A 231 -13.02 -11.35 -13.72
CA GLY A 231 -12.92 -12.77 -13.43
C GLY A 231 -12.38 -13.10 -12.03
N PHE A 232 -12.27 -12.10 -11.18
CA PHE A 232 -11.84 -12.25 -9.80
C PHE A 232 -12.97 -11.85 -8.86
N ALA A 233 -13.09 -12.56 -7.77
CA ALA A 233 -14.03 -12.23 -6.72
C ALA A 233 -13.67 -10.90 -6.04
N SER A 234 -12.39 -10.61 -5.92
CA SER A 234 -11.85 -9.35 -5.43
C SER A 234 -10.59 -8.97 -6.18
N SER A 235 -10.42 -7.68 -6.50
CA SER A 235 -9.18 -7.13 -7.06
C SER A 235 -7.95 -7.35 -6.17
N ALA A 236 -8.18 -7.62 -4.87
CA ALA A 236 -7.13 -8.04 -3.94
C ALA A 236 -6.29 -9.21 -4.46
N ASN A 237 -6.89 -10.12 -5.20
CA ASN A 237 -6.19 -11.27 -5.77
C ASN A 237 -5.08 -10.88 -6.76
N LEU A 238 -5.11 -9.69 -7.32
CA LEU A 238 -4.03 -9.16 -8.16
C LEU A 238 -2.74 -8.91 -7.37
N TYR A 239 -2.85 -8.77 -6.04
CA TYR A 239 -1.73 -8.44 -5.15
C TYR A 239 -1.23 -9.64 -4.33
N LEU A 240 -1.68 -10.86 -4.64
CA LEU A 240 -1.32 -12.07 -3.89
C LEU A 240 0.19 -12.25 -3.70
N GLU A 241 1.00 -11.80 -4.66
CA GLU A 241 2.47 -11.91 -4.57
C GLU A 241 3.08 -11.08 -3.43
N HIS A 242 2.34 -10.09 -2.90
CA HIS A 242 2.77 -9.25 -1.78
C HIS A 242 2.37 -9.81 -0.41
N PHE A 243 1.36 -10.68 -0.36
CA PHE A 243 0.77 -11.19 0.88
C PHE A 243 1.76 -11.84 1.84
N PRO A 244 2.80 -12.57 1.40
CA PRO A 244 3.80 -13.13 2.31
C PRO A 244 4.53 -12.09 3.17
N PHE A 245 4.54 -10.83 2.75
CA PHE A 245 5.26 -9.74 3.43
C PHE A 245 4.36 -8.86 4.30
N LEU A 246 3.03 -9.05 4.19
CA LEU A 246 2.04 -8.24 4.87
C LEU A 246 1.66 -8.84 6.24
N ASN A 247 1.07 -7.99 7.08
CA ASN A 247 0.45 -8.43 8.32
C ASN A 247 -1.06 -8.41 8.22
N ARG A 248 -1.62 -7.45 7.48
CA ARG A 248 -3.04 -7.20 7.41
C ARG A 248 -3.46 -6.72 6.02
N LEU A 249 -4.70 -7.03 5.68
CA LEU A 249 -5.37 -6.53 4.49
C LEU A 249 -6.55 -5.62 4.89
N TRP A 250 -6.73 -4.56 4.11
CA TRP A 250 -7.87 -3.67 4.17
C TRP A 250 -8.63 -3.78 2.86
N PHE A 251 -9.52 -4.76 2.78
CA PHE A 251 -10.34 -5.00 1.60
C PHE A 251 -11.82 -4.93 1.96
N GLY A 252 -12.67 -4.85 0.96
CA GLY A 252 -14.11 -4.80 1.13
C GLY A 252 -14.71 -3.41 1.12
N GLU A 253 -13.92 -2.37 0.90
CA GLU A 253 -14.46 -1.08 0.50
C GLU A 253 -15.27 -1.27 -0.79
N TYR A 254 -16.46 -0.70 -0.86
CA TYR A 254 -17.43 -0.93 -1.96
C TYR A 254 -17.95 -2.36 -2.11
N PHE A 255 -17.66 -3.26 -1.19
CA PHE A 255 -18.26 -4.59 -1.18
C PHE A 255 -19.73 -4.50 -0.76
N ASP A 256 -20.61 -5.12 -1.53
CA ASP A 256 -22.03 -5.16 -1.20
C ASP A 256 -22.31 -6.32 -0.23
N TYR A 257 -22.26 -5.99 1.05
CA TYR A 257 -22.49 -6.98 2.13
C TYR A 257 -23.92 -7.51 2.19
N ASP A 258 -24.88 -6.79 1.61
CA ASP A 258 -26.29 -7.22 1.61
C ASP A 258 -26.56 -8.21 0.51
N SER A 259 -25.92 -8.07 -0.66
CA SER A 259 -26.13 -8.97 -1.79
C SER A 259 -25.34 -10.26 -1.73
N ALA A 260 -24.19 -10.27 -1.05
CA ALA A 260 -23.29 -11.42 -0.97
C ALA A 260 -22.58 -11.49 0.39
N PRO A 261 -23.32 -11.66 1.51
CA PRO A 261 -22.76 -11.53 2.85
C PRO A 261 -21.67 -12.56 3.19
N ASP A 262 -21.71 -13.73 2.56
CA ASP A 262 -20.77 -14.82 2.89
C ASP A 262 -19.43 -14.73 2.15
N TYR A 263 -19.38 -14.03 1.03
CA TYR A 263 -18.17 -13.95 0.20
C TYR A 263 -17.04 -13.15 0.83
N TRP A 264 -17.35 -12.11 1.56
CA TRP A 264 -16.32 -11.22 2.11
C TRP A 264 -15.37 -11.92 3.09
N LEU A 265 -15.86 -12.93 3.82
CA LEU A 265 -15.02 -13.71 4.74
C LEU A 265 -13.93 -14.49 4.02
N VAL A 266 -14.21 -14.97 2.82
CA VAL A 266 -13.27 -15.78 2.05
C VAL A 266 -12.48 -14.93 1.06
N GLU A 267 -13.14 -14.02 0.37
CA GLU A 267 -12.57 -13.35 -0.79
C GLU A 267 -11.90 -12.02 -0.48
N VAL A 268 -12.36 -11.29 0.54
CA VAL A 268 -11.78 -9.99 0.90
C VAL A 268 -11.02 -10.03 2.22
N SER A 269 -11.17 -11.08 3.01
CA SER A 269 -10.39 -11.22 4.24
C SER A 269 -9.01 -11.83 3.97
N GLY A 270 -8.03 -11.46 4.77
CA GLY A 270 -6.72 -12.08 4.71
C GLY A 270 -6.63 -13.46 5.38
N ILE A 271 -7.68 -13.89 6.05
CA ILE A 271 -7.71 -15.09 6.88
C ILE A 271 -7.25 -16.36 6.14
N PRO A 272 -7.73 -16.66 4.91
CA PRO A 272 -7.29 -17.83 4.17
C PRO A 272 -5.79 -17.85 3.85
N PHE A 273 -5.15 -16.69 3.89
CA PHE A 273 -3.73 -16.51 3.59
C PHE A 273 -2.84 -16.40 4.83
N GLY A 274 -3.42 -16.46 6.03
CA GLY A 274 -2.71 -16.25 7.30
C GLY A 274 -2.49 -14.79 7.65
N LEU A 275 -3.36 -13.90 7.15
CA LEU A 275 -3.35 -12.46 7.43
C LEU A 275 -4.58 -12.07 8.25
N THR A 276 -4.53 -10.92 8.90
CA THR A 276 -5.63 -10.38 9.72
C THR A 276 -6.25 -9.16 9.10
#